data_93830099f11900193df0ee4eb84121cc
#
_entry.id   93830099f11900193df0ee4eb84121cc
#
_cell.length_a   1.000
_cell.length_b   1.000
_cell.length_c   1.000
_cell.angle_alpha   90.00
_cell.angle_beta   90.00
_cell.angle_gamma   90.00
#
_symmetry.space_group_name_H-M   'P 1'
#
loop_
_entity.id
_entity.type
_entity.pdbx_description
1 polymer ?
#
loop_
_entity_poly.entity_id
_entity_poly.type
_entity_poly.pdbx_seq_one_letter_code
_entity_poly.pdbx_strand_id
1 'polypeptide(L)'
;DGKFCGIFQFTAPGARNFAKEAEPDSIEELAALTAIYRPGPLKANVHKKYVKAKRNASDIKYDHPIIEKILGPTFNYVVFQEQFMLLAQELSGFDPGEADKLRKTLVKKSLDTLHSKGSEKAIAREKFIKGAKELNDVPESVSSKLWADIENFAVYGFNKSLLFDTLVDTYDHSGNFLATKEIQDVAPGVYVKSRDEESKEDVFTQVLSNHDHGEVPTFKITLEDGQSVECTMHHKFRVEDGRMLPLWFIIQEDLSIVC
;
A
#
# COMPACT_ATOMS: atom_id res chain seq x y z
N ASP A 1 -1.67 -13.65 19.80
CA ASP A 1 -1.86 -15.07 20.17
C ASP A 1 -0.97 -16.05 19.39
N GLY A 2 -0.29 -15.62 18.32
CA GLY A 2 0.58 -16.46 17.48
C GLY A 2 -0.14 -17.53 16.65
N LYS A 3 -1.46 -17.39 16.46
CA LYS A 3 -2.28 -18.26 15.63
C LYS A 3 -2.39 -17.65 14.22
N PHE A 4 -1.70 -18.26 13.25
CA PHE A 4 -1.59 -17.72 11.88
C PHE A 4 -2.38 -18.52 10.83
N CYS A 5 -3.15 -19.52 11.25
CA CYS A 5 -3.94 -20.34 10.33
C CYS A 5 -4.99 -19.47 9.62
N GLY A 6 -5.02 -19.53 8.30
CA GLY A 6 -5.96 -18.73 7.48
C GLY A 6 -5.61 -17.27 7.30
N ILE A 7 -4.49 -16.78 7.85
CA ILE A 7 -4.08 -15.39 7.65
C ILE A 7 -3.23 -15.30 6.38
N PHE A 8 -3.68 -14.49 5.44
CA PHE A 8 -3.02 -14.25 4.16
C PHE A 8 -1.53 -13.91 4.33
N GLN A 9 -0.66 -14.59 3.60
CA GLN A 9 0.80 -14.46 3.59
C GLN A 9 1.53 -14.82 4.90
N PHE A 10 0.85 -15.12 6.01
CA PHE A 10 1.49 -15.49 7.29
C PHE A 10 1.57 -17.01 7.52
N THR A 11 1.37 -17.81 6.48
CA THR A 11 1.54 -19.28 6.56
C THR A 11 3.01 -19.71 6.51
N ALA A 12 3.88 -18.93 5.87
CA ALA A 12 5.31 -19.22 5.79
C ALA A 12 6.02 -19.01 7.15
N PRO A 13 6.93 -19.91 7.57
CA PRO A 13 7.63 -19.80 8.85
C PRO A 13 8.34 -18.46 9.07
N GLY A 14 8.98 -17.92 8.04
CA GLY A 14 9.67 -16.62 8.12
C GLY A 14 8.71 -15.44 8.34
N ALA A 15 7.55 -15.44 7.67
CA ALA A 15 6.52 -14.42 7.88
C ALA A 15 5.95 -14.48 9.30
N ARG A 16 5.71 -15.70 9.82
CA ARG A 16 5.27 -15.90 11.21
C ARG A 16 6.29 -15.38 12.22
N ASN A 17 7.57 -15.68 12.00
CA ASN A 17 8.63 -15.20 12.88
C ASN A 17 8.72 -13.68 12.85
N PHE A 18 8.63 -13.08 11.68
CA PHE A 18 8.60 -11.64 11.53
C PHE A 18 7.40 -11.01 12.24
N ALA A 19 6.19 -11.57 12.08
CA ALA A 19 5.00 -11.08 12.77
C ALA A 19 5.10 -11.24 14.30
N LYS A 20 5.66 -12.36 14.79
CA LYS A 20 5.91 -12.55 16.23
C LYS A 20 6.93 -11.56 16.77
N GLU A 21 7.93 -11.21 15.99
CA GLU A 21 8.96 -10.24 16.39
C GLU A 21 8.43 -8.81 16.38
N ALA A 22 7.57 -8.49 15.41
CA ALA A 22 6.98 -7.15 15.23
C ALA A 22 5.79 -6.89 16.17
N GLU A 23 5.10 -7.95 16.64
CA GLU A 23 3.95 -7.87 17.55
C GLU A 23 2.90 -6.83 17.09
N PRO A 24 2.30 -6.99 15.87
CA PRO A 24 1.33 -6.02 15.38
C PRO A 24 0.11 -5.94 16.30
N ASP A 25 -0.31 -4.74 16.62
CA ASP A 25 -1.45 -4.44 17.49
C ASP A 25 -2.65 -3.85 16.73
N SER A 26 -2.48 -3.54 15.45
CA SER A 26 -3.51 -3.02 14.56
C SER A 26 -3.53 -3.74 13.22
N ILE A 27 -4.64 -3.57 12.47
CA ILE A 27 -4.78 -4.10 11.12
C ILE A 27 -3.84 -3.37 10.14
N GLU A 28 -3.59 -2.09 10.36
CA GLU A 28 -2.67 -1.26 9.60
C GLU A 28 -1.24 -1.78 9.71
N GLU A 29 -0.81 -2.11 10.91
CA GLU A 29 0.50 -2.72 11.13
C GLU A 29 0.59 -4.10 10.49
N LEU A 30 -0.46 -4.92 10.59
CA LEU A 30 -0.50 -6.21 9.92
C LEU A 30 -0.37 -6.06 8.40
N ALA A 31 -1.04 -5.05 7.81
CA ALA A 31 -0.90 -4.70 6.41
C ALA A 31 0.54 -4.25 6.07
N ALA A 32 1.15 -3.44 6.93
CA ALA A 32 2.55 -3.03 6.77
C ALA A 32 3.51 -4.22 6.81
N LEU A 33 3.31 -5.18 7.73
CA LEU A 33 4.11 -6.41 7.78
C LEU A 33 3.96 -7.22 6.49
N THR A 34 2.75 -7.34 5.95
CA THR A 34 2.48 -8.00 4.67
C THR A 34 3.21 -7.29 3.53
N ALA A 35 3.20 -5.97 3.52
CA ALA A 35 3.87 -5.15 2.52
C ALA A 35 5.41 -5.27 2.59
N ILE A 36 5.96 -5.40 3.79
CA ILE A 36 7.40 -5.49 4.03
C ILE A 36 7.93 -6.92 3.80
N TYR A 37 7.13 -7.96 4.07
CA TYR A 37 7.57 -9.35 3.93
C TYR A 37 7.55 -9.82 2.48
N ARG A 38 8.40 -9.22 1.65
CA ARG A 38 8.58 -9.54 0.22
C ARG A 38 10.06 -9.54 -0.15
N PRO A 39 10.47 -10.24 -1.23
CA PRO A 39 11.89 -10.40 -1.57
C PRO A 39 12.71 -9.12 -1.63
N GLY A 40 12.14 -8.03 -2.16
CA GLY A 40 12.82 -6.73 -2.26
C GLY A 40 13.11 -6.10 -0.90
N PRO A 41 12.08 -5.75 -0.10
CA PRO A 41 12.26 -5.20 1.24
C PRO A 41 13.07 -6.11 2.17
N LEU A 42 12.93 -7.43 2.05
CA LEU A 42 13.72 -8.39 2.83
C LEU A 42 15.21 -8.30 2.51
N LYS A 43 15.58 -8.21 1.22
CA LYS A 43 16.99 -8.00 0.80
C LYS A 43 17.57 -6.70 1.33
N ALA A 44 16.76 -5.66 1.43
CA ALA A 44 17.15 -4.36 2.00
C ALA A 44 17.11 -4.31 3.54
N ASN A 45 16.81 -5.44 4.21
CA ASN A 45 16.67 -5.56 5.66
C ASN A 45 15.62 -4.61 6.28
N VAL A 46 14.62 -4.19 5.50
CA VAL A 46 13.57 -3.26 5.96
C VAL A 46 12.79 -3.84 7.12
N HIS A 47 12.48 -5.14 7.09
CA HIS A 47 11.78 -5.85 8.15
C HIS A 47 12.46 -5.69 9.53
N LYS A 48 13.80 -5.84 9.60
CA LYS A 48 14.54 -5.65 10.86
C LYS A 48 14.55 -4.20 11.32
N LYS A 49 14.69 -3.28 10.37
CA LYS A 49 14.67 -1.83 10.66
C LYS A 49 13.31 -1.40 11.17
N TYR A 50 12.23 -1.89 10.57
CA TYR A 50 10.85 -1.63 10.98
C TYR A 50 10.58 -2.10 12.42
N VAL A 51 10.93 -3.36 12.74
CA VAL A 51 10.79 -3.88 14.12
C VAL A 51 11.58 -3.05 15.12
N LYS A 52 12.81 -2.67 14.78
CA LYS A 52 13.62 -1.80 15.65
C LYS A 52 12.96 -0.44 15.85
N ALA A 53 12.43 0.18 14.79
CA ALA A 53 11.74 1.46 14.86
C ALA A 53 10.47 1.36 15.71
N LYS A 54 9.64 0.33 15.51
CA LYS A 54 8.45 0.09 16.32
C LYS A 54 8.78 -0.02 17.82
N ARG A 55 9.79 -0.82 18.18
CA ARG A 55 10.22 -0.98 19.59
C ARG A 55 10.72 0.31 20.23
N ASN A 56 11.20 1.26 19.45
CA ASN A 56 11.69 2.55 19.90
C ASN A 56 10.86 3.69 19.28
N ALA A 57 9.55 3.52 19.17
CA ALA A 57 8.67 4.48 18.52
C ALA A 57 8.75 5.89 19.16
N SER A 58 8.91 5.96 20.48
CA SER A 58 9.10 7.23 21.21
C SER A 58 10.37 7.99 20.84
N ASP A 59 11.36 7.32 20.28
CA ASP A 59 12.65 7.92 19.94
C ASP A 59 12.70 8.39 18.47
N ILE A 60 11.64 8.11 17.70
CA ILE A 60 11.56 8.52 16.30
C ILE A 60 11.38 10.03 16.23
N LYS A 61 12.30 10.68 15.53
CA LYS A 61 12.19 12.10 15.22
C LYS A 61 11.73 12.28 13.78
N TYR A 62 10.69 13.08 13.63
CA TYR A 62 10.17 13.46 12.32
C TYR A 62 10.69 14.86 11.98
N ASP A 63 11.22 14.99 10.77
CA ASP A 63 11.82 16.26 10.32
C ASP A 63 10.75 17.33 9.99
N HIS A 64 9.47 16.92 9.87
CA HIS A 64 8.35 17.83 9.60
C HIS A 64 7.01 17.19 10.03
N PRO A 65 6.00 17.99 10.52
CA PRO A 65 4.68 17.46 10.93
C PRO A 65 3.92 16.70 9.83
N ILE A 66 4.02 17.13 8.57
CA ILE A 66 3.41 16.41 7.45
C ILE A 66 4.04 15.02 7.27
N ILE A 67 5.36 14.90 7.46
CA ILE A 67 6.04 13.61 7.39
C ILE A 67 5.56 12.71 8.53
N GLU A 68 5.43 13.23 9.74
CA GLU A 68 4.88 12.51 10.89
C GLU A 68 3.45 12.04 10.63
N LYS A 69 2.58 12.93 10.15
CA LYS A 69 1.19 12.61 9.78
C LYS A 69 1.10 11.43 8.81
N ILE A 70 1.96 11.40 7.79
CA ILE A 70 1.89 10.42 6.70
C ILE A 70 2.66 9.13 7.04
N LEU A 71 3.84 9.24 7.64
CA LEU A 71 4.73 8.11 7.91
C LEU A 71 4.69 7.62 9.36
N GLY A 72 4.02 8.32 10.26
CA GLY A 72 3.85 7.93 11.67
C GLY A 72 3.31 6.50 11.81
N PRO A 73 2.21 6.13 11.13
CA PRO A 73 1.65 4.78 11.18
C PRO A 73 2.59 3.66 10.72
N THR A 74 3.67 4.01 10.04
CA THR A 74 4.70 3.08 9.54
C THR A 74 6.09 3.36 10.11
N PHE A 75 6.16 4.02 11.27
CA PHE A 75 7.40 4.29 12.00
C PHE A 75 8.48 4.96 11.15
N ASN A 76 8.07 5.98 10.38
CA ASN A 76 8.93 6.76 9.47
C ASN A 76 9.47 5.98 8.27
N TYR A 77 8.81 4.89 7.87
CA TYR A 77 9.12 4.16 6.63
C TYR A 77 8.05 4.36 5.58
N VAL A 78 8.47 4.58 4.34
CA VAL A 78 7.57 4.51 3.19
C VAL A 78 7.33 3.03 2.88
N VAL A 79 6.14 2.54 3.12
CA VAL A 79 5.74 1.13 2.94
C VAL A 79 4.70 0.98 1.83
N PHE A 80 3.81 1.96 1.71
CA PHE A 80 2.71 1.97 0.76
C PHE A 80 2.93 3.01 -0.34
N GLN A 81 2.41 2.73 -1.53
CA GLN A 81 2.49 3.69 -2.65
C GLN A 81 1.72 4.98 -2.34
N GLU A 82 0.62 4.88 -1.64
CA GLU A 82 -0.21 5.99 -1.22
C GLU A 82 0.57 6.99 -0.36
N GLN A 83 1.48 6.52 0.49
CA GLN A 83 2.27 7.40 1.35
C GLN A 83 3.17 8.35 0.56
N PHE A 84 3.87 7.86 -0.46
CA PHE A 84 4.69 8.77 -1.25
C PHE A 84 3.87 9.65 -2.20
N MET A 85 2.68 9.21 -2.63
CA MET A 85 1.75 10.09 -3.35
C MET A 85 1.26 11.21 -2.46
N LEU A 86 0.86 10.93 -1.21
CA LEU A 86 0.48 11.93 -0.22
C LEU A 86 1.63 12.87 0.13
N LEU A 87 2.85 12.35 0.29
CA LEU A 87 4.04 13.19 0.48
C LEU A 87 4.26 14.14 -0.69
N ALA A 88 4.10 13.67 -1.93
CA ALA A 88 4.21 14.52 -3.10
C ALA A 88 3.13 15.62 -3.13
N GLN A 89 1.91 15.30 -2.73
CA GLN A 89 0.79 16.24 -2.71
C GLN A 89 0.90 17.24 -1.54
N GLU A 90 0.95 16.75 -0.31
CA GLU A 90 0.86 17.60 0.89
C GLU A 90 2.17 18.34 1.18
N LEU A 91 3.32 17.69 0.94
CA LEU A 91 4.61 18.30 1.23
C LEU A 91 5.12 19.18 0.07
N SER A 92 4.85 18.80 -1.17
CA SER A 92 5.49 19.38 -2.35
C SER A 92 4.51 19.95 -3.39
N GLY A 93 3.19 19.93 -3.12
CA GLY A 93 2.18 20.60 -3.94
C GLY A 93 1.93 19.95 -5.31
N PHE A 94 2.16 18.65 -5.45
CA PHE A 94 1.74 17.91 -6.63
C PHE A 94 0.21 17.84 -6.65
N ASP A 95 -0.40 17.99 -7.81
CA ASP A 95 -1.79 17.59 -7.95
C ASP A 95 -1.95 16.06 -7.96
N PRO A 96 -3.17 15.52 -7.74
CA PRO A 96 -3.40 14.08 -7.70
C PRO A 96 -2.96 13.34 -8.97
N GLY A 97 -3.14 13.95 -10.15
CA GLY A 97 -2.72 13.37 -11.43
C GLY A 97 -1.19 13.32 -11.59
N GLU A 98 -0.52 14.37 -11.13
CA GLU A 98 0.95 14.41 -11.09
C GLU A 98 1.53 13.40 -10.10
N ALA A 99 0.90 13.21 -8.93
CA ALA A 99 1.31 12.21 -7.95
C ALA A 99 1.14 10.78 -8.50
N ASP A 100 0.07 10.50 -9.23
CA ASP A 100 -0.08 9.21 -9.91
C ASP A 100 0.93 9.02 -11.05
N LYS A 101 1.18 10.07 -11.84
CA LYS A 101 2.24 10.03 -12.86
C LYS A 101 3.60 9.76 -12.23
N LEU A 102 3.90 10.38 -11.08
CA LEU A 102 5.11 10.14 -10.31
C LEU A 102 5.20 8.66 -9.90
N ARG A 103 4.12 8.10 -9.35
CA ARG A 103 4.03 6.68 -8.98
C ARG A 103 4.39 5.78 -10.17
N LYS A 104 3.76 6.00 -11.33
CA LYS A 104 4.01 5.23 -12.55
C LYS A 104 5.46 5.37 -13.03
N THR A 105 6.03 6.57 -12.94
CA THR A 105 7.42 6.85 -13.34
C THR A 105 8.43 6.15 -12.43
N LEU A 106 8.19 6.14 -11.11
CA LEU A 106 9.09 5.51 -10.14
C LEU A 106 9.08 3.98 -10.20
N VAL A 107 7.92 3.38 -10.50
CA VAL A 107 7.78 1.91 -10.60
C VAL A 107 8.36 1.34 -11.89
N LYS A 108 8.45 2.13 -12.96
CA LYS A 108 9.05 1.67 -14.22
C LYS A 108 10.54 1.34 -14.07
N LYS A 109 10.88 0.08 -14.21
CA LYS A 109 12.27 -0.44 -14.25
C LYS A 109 12.94 -0.19 -15.62
N SER A 110 12.93 0.99 -16.17
CA SER A 110 13.74 1.25 -17.35
C SER A 110 15.16 1.64 -16.91
N LEU A 111 16.09 0.73 -17.10
CA LEU A 111 17.45 0.78 -16.58
C LEU A 111 18.35 1.87 -17.20
N ASP A 112 17.96 2.44 -18.34
CA ASP A 112 18.92 3.19 -19.18
C ASP A 112 18.75 4.70 -19.23
N THR A 113 17.75 5.29 -18.58
CA THR A 113 17.50 6.75 -18.66
C THR A 113 17.21 7.43 -17.31
N LEU A 114 17.32 6.72 -16.22
CA LEU A 114 16.82 7.16 -14.90
C LEU A 114 17.62 8.31 -14.26
N HIS A 115 18.83 8.59 -14.70
CA HIS A 115 19.69 9.61 -14.13
C HIS A 115 20.18 10.69 -15.12
N SER A 116 19.69 10.67 -16.36
CA SER A 116 20.02 11.73 -17.32
C SER A 116 19.31 13.04 -16.95
N LYS A 117 20.01 14.16 -17.00
CA LYS A 117 19.41 15.50 -16.89
C LYS A 117 18.27 15.61 -17.91
N GLY A 118 17.05 15.92 -17.44
CA GLY A 118 15.86 16.02 -18.28
C GLY A 118 14.97 14.77 -18.32
N SER A 119 15.32 13.69 -17.60
CA SER A 119 14.39 12.57 -17.43
C SER A 119 13.15 12.98 -16.64
N GLU A 120 12.00 12.35 -16.90
CA GLU A 120 10.76 12.59 -16.13
C GLU A 120 10.99 12.47 -14.62
N LYS A 121 11.86 11.56 -14.20
CA LYS A 121 12.23 11.34 -12.81
C LYS A 121 13.03 12.51 -12.24
N ALA A 122 13.99 13.05 -12.99
CA ALA A 122 14.78 14.18 -12.57
C ALA A 122 13.92 15.45 -12.42
N ILE A 123 13.01 15.68 -13.35
CA ILE A 123 12.05 16.80 -13.31
C ILE A 123 11.12 16.65 -12.08
N ALA A 124 10.62 15.46 -11.84
CA ALA A 124 9.76 15.21 -10.67
C ALA A 124 10.52 15.40 -9.35
N ARG A 125 11.79 14.95 -9.28
CA ARG A 125 12.65 15.17 -8.12
C ARG A 125 12.86 16.66 -7.84
N GLU A 126 13.20 17.43 -8.87
CA GLU A 126 13.41 18.88 -8.74
C GLU A 126 12.12 19.56 -8.26
N LYS A 127 10.97 19.23 -8.85
CA LYS A 127 9.66 19.73 -8.42
C LYS A 127 9.37 19.37 -6.97
N PHE A 128 9.66 18.12 -6.56
CA PHE A 128 9.43 17.66 -5.19
C PHE A 128 10.25 18.47 -4.19
N ILE A 129 11.54 18.62 -4.41
CA ILE A 129 12.44 19.35 -3.51
C ILE A 129 12.06 20.84 -3.45
N LYS A 130 11.82 21.46 -4.62
CA LYS A 130 11.42 22.85 -4.71
C LYS A 130 10.10 23.12 -4.03
N GLY A 131 9.08 22.30 -4.31
CA GLY A 131 7.74 22.42 -3.70
C GLY A 131 7.79 22.26 -2.18
N ALA A 132 8.53 21.28 -1.67
CA ALA A 132 8.70 21.07 -0.23
C ALA A 132 9.31 22.30 0.45
N LYS A 133 10.29 22.95 -0.19
CA LYS A 133 10.91 24.18 0.32
C LYS A 133 9.96 25.38 0.26
N GLU A 134 9.29 25.59 -0.86
CA GLU A 134 8.48 26.80 -1.10
C GLU A 134 7.14 26.78 -0.31
N LEU A 135 6.53 25.60 -0.17
CA LEU A 135 5.21 25.47 0.47
C LEU A 135 5.29 25.20 1.98
N ASN A 136 6.29 24.45 2.42
CA ASN A 136 6.36 23.95 3.79
C ASN A 136 7.70 24.27 4.49
N ASP A 137 8.58 25.07 3.88
CA ASP A 137 9.91 25.44 4.39
C ASP A 137 10.80 24.25 4.79
N VAL A 138 10.58 23.08 4.13
CA VAL A 138 11.35 21.88 4.40
C VAL A 138 12.77 22.04 3.83
N PRO A 139 13.83 21.83 4.64
CA PRO A 139 15.21 21.91 4.16
C PRO A 139 15.50 20.95 3.00
N GLU A 140 16.30 21.38 2.04
CA GLU A 140 16.66 20.55 0.87
C GLU A 140 17.31 19.22 1.27
N SER A 141 18.08 19.20 2.36
CA SER A 141 18.69 17.98 2.90
C SER A 141 17.65 16.96 3.31
N VAL A 142 16.54 17.40 3.91
CA VAL A 142 15.43 16.54 4.34
C VAL A 142 14.65 16.04 3.14
N SER A 143 14.22 16.94 2.25
CA SER A 143 13.44 16.56 1.06
C SER A 143 14.23 15.68 0.09
N SER A 144 15.55 15.89 -0.04
CA SER A 144 16.44 15.03 -0.85
C SER A 144 16.60 13.63 -0.24
N LYS A 145 16.73 13.51 1.08
CA LYS A 145 16.77 12.23 1.79
C LYS A 145 15.43 11.49 1.62
N LEU A 146 14.33 12.20 1.85
CA LEU A 146 12.99 11.63 1.69
C LEU A 146 12.74 11.15 0.26
N TRP A 147 13.17 11.91 -0.75
CA TRP A 147 13.11 11.48 -2.13
C TRP A 147 13.91 10.19 -2.38
N ALA A 148 15.11 10.06 -1.84
CA ALA A 148 15.92 8.85 -1.96
C ALA A 148 15.22 7.64 -1.30
N ASP A 149 14.55 7.84 -0.16
CA ASP A 149 13.75 6.81 0.50
C ASP A 149 12.55 6.41 -0.38
N ILE A 150 11.85 7.38 -0.99
CA ILE A 150 10.77 7.13 -1.95
C ILE A 150 11.27 6.33 -3.15
N GLU A 151 12.40 6.70 -3.75
CA GLU A 151 12.99 5.98 -4.89
C GLU A 151 13.32 4.53 -4.56
N ASN A 152 13.93 4.31 -3.40
CA ASN A 152 14.28 2.97 -2.94
C ASN A 152 13.04 2.11 -2.69
N PHE A 153 11.94 2.72 -2.24
CA PHE A 153 10.70 2.03 -1.90
C PHE A 153 9.69 1.94 -3.05
N ALA A 154 9.70 2.87 -3.99
CA ALA A 154 8.71 2.91 -5.08
C ALA A 154 8.68 1.62 -5.90
N VAL A 155 9.84 0.98 -6.09
CA VAL A 155 9.96 -0.32 -6.78
C VAL A 155 9.27 -1.45 -5.99
N TYR A 156 9.09 -1.29 -4.70
CA TYR A 156 8.56 -2.29 -3.77
C TYR A 156 7.30 -1.82 -3.04
N GLY A 157 6.84 -0.58 -3.28
CA GLY A 157 5.66 -0.02 -2.65
C GLY A 157 4.46 -0.94 -2.85
N PHE A 158 3.74 -1.21 -1.76
CA PHE A 158 2.55 -2.05 -1.77
C PHE A 158 1.32 -1.19 -2.06
N ASN A 159 0.44 -1.67 -2.92
CA ASN A 159 -0.86 -1.04 -3.13
C ASN A 159 -1.85 -1.58 -2.11
N LYS A 160 -2.54 -0.68 -1.43
CA LYS A 160 -3.77 -1.01 -0.72
C LYS A 160 -4.88 -1.06 -1.76
N SER A 161 -5.04 -2.17 -2.46
CA SER A 161 -6.06 -2.29 -3.50
C SER A 161 -7.23 -3.15 -3.05
N LEU A 162 -8.43 -2.69 -3.39
CA LEU A 162 -9.68 -3.45 -3.31
C LEU A 162 -10.00 -4.02 -4.71
N LEU A 163 -10.82 -5.08 -4.76
CA LEU A 163 -11.33 -5.60 -6.03
C LEU A 163 -12.24 -4.55 -6.67
N PHE A 164 -12.26 -4.50 -7.99
CA PHE A 164 -13.00 -3.49 -8.78
C PHE A 164 -14.51 -3.50 -8.51
N ASP A 165 -15.07 -4.64 -8.19
CA ASP A 165 -16.48 -4.88 -7.86
C ASP A 165 -16.80 -4.77 -6.36
N THR A 166 -15.82 -4.34 -5.54
CA THR A 166 -16.06 -4.09 -4.12
C THR A 166 -17.12 -3.01 -3.97
N LEU A 167 -18.22 -3.34 -3.29
CA LEU A 167 -19.32 -2.41 -3.06
C LEU A 167 -18.94 -1.38 -2.00
N VAL A 168 -19.16 -0.11 -2.31
CA VAL A 168 -18.86 1.02 -1.45
C VAL A 168 -20.08 1.93 -1.37
N ASP A 169 -20.49 2.25 -0.16
CA ASP A 169 -21.54 3.22 0.09
C ASP A 169 -21.00 4.65 -0.09
N THR A 170 -21.68 5.42 -0.91
CA THR A 170 -21.29 6.81 -1.21
C THR A 170 -22.26 7.81 -0.59
N TYR A 171 -21.73 8.96 -0.21
CA TYR A 171 -22.44 10.00 0.54
C TYR A 171 -22.17 11.38 -0.07
N ASP A 172 -23.02 12.36 0.28
CA ASP A 172 -22.75 13.77 0.01
C ASP A 172 -21.86 14.40 1.11
N HIS A 173 -21.50 15.67 0.95
CA HIS A 173 -20.68 16.41 1.91
C HIS A 173 -21.33 16.57 3.30
N SER A 174 -22.63 16.35 3.42
CA SER A 174 -23.40 16.43 4.67
C SER A 174 -23.61 15.06 5.31
N GLY A 175 -23.07 13.98 4.71
CA GLY A 175 -23.19 12.60 5.20
C GLY A 175 -24.50 11.92 4.84
N ASN A 176 -25.31 12.48 3.90
CA ASN A 176 -26.49 11.80 3.42
C ASN A 176 -26.10 10.72 2.41
N PHE A 177 -26.67 9.53 2.57
CA PHE A 177 -26.45 8.42 1.65
C PHE A 177 -26.91 8.75 0.23
N LEU A 178 -26.07 8.49 -0.75
CA LEU A 178 -26.36 8.68 -2.17
C LEU A 178 -26.67 7.37 -2.87
N ALA A 179 -25.74 6.43 -2.84
CA ALA A 179 -25.87 5.13 -3.49
C ALA A 179 -24.77 4.17 -3.02
N THR A 180 -25.04 2.87 -3.09
CA THR A 180 -23.99 1.84 -3.09
C THR A 180 -23.48 1.66 -4.53
N LYS A 181 -22.18 1.74 -4.74
CA LYS A 181 -21.52 1.61 -6.04
C LYS A 181 -20.37 0.61 -5.96
N GLU A 182 -20.05 0.00 -7.09
CA GLU A 182 -18.78 -0.69 -7.21
C GLU A 182 -17.65 0.33 -7.10
N ILE A 183 -16.54 -0.03 -6.47
CA ILE A 183 -15.45 0.91 -6.20
C ILE A 183 -14.90 1.52 -7.50
N GLN A 184 -14.90 0.78 -8.61
CA GLN A 184 -14.49 1.28 -9.92
C GLN A 184 -15.35 2.45 -10.40
N ASP A 185 -16.62 2.53 -9.99
CA ASP A 185 -17.58 3.56 -10.40
C ASP A 185 -17.67 4.73 -9.41
N VAL A 186 -16.85 4.71 -8.36
CA VAL A 186 -16.80 5.78 -7.37
C VAL A 186 -16.00 6.94 -7.92
N ALA A 187 -16.68 8.03 -8.28
CA ALA A 187 -16.03 9.23 -8.81
C ALA A 187 -15.34 10.06 -7.71
N PRO A 188 -14.26 10.77 -8.03
CA PRO A 188 -13.72 11.80 -7.15
C PRO A 188 -14.78 12.85 -6.78
N GLY A 189 -14.70 13.36 -5.58
CA GLY A 189 -15.63 14.38 -5.07
C GLY A 189 -16.79 13.85 -4.24
N VAL A 190 -17.14 12.56 -4.35
CA VAL A 190 -18.10 11.93 -3.44
C VAL A 190 -17.45 11.62 -2.09
N TYR A 191 -18.26 11.36 -1.07
CA TYR A 191 -17.78 11.01 0.26
C TYR A 191 -18.04 9.54 0.53
N VAL A 192 -17.15 8.91 1.28
CA VAL A 192 -17.28 7.55 1.80
C VAL A 192 -17.20 7.56 3.31
N LYS A 193 -17.88 6.61 3.95
CA LYS A 193 -17.78 6.45 5.39
C LYS A 193 -16.41 5.87 5.73
N SER A 194 -15.71 6.55 6.61
CA SER A 194 -14.41 6.17 7.14
C SER A 194 -14.46 6.22 8.65
N ARG A 195 -13.41 5.78 9.32
CA ARG A 195 -13.28 5.86 10.76
C ARG A 195 -12.08 6.72 11.10
N ASP A 196 -12.31 7.73 11.91
CA ASP A 196 -11.22 8.54 12.44
C ASP A 196 -10.40 7.72 13.43
N GLU A 197 -9.08 7.72 13.25
CA GLU A 197 -8.19 6.85 14.04
C GLU A 197 -7.99 7.34 15.48
N GLU A 198 -8.12 8.64 15.71
CA GLU A 198 -7.94 9.23 17.05
C GLU A 198 -9.23 9.16 17.86
N SER A 199 -10.32 9.69 17.32
CA SER A 199 -11.62 9.73 18.02
C SER A 199 -12.34 8.38 18.01
N LYS A 200 -11.97 7.45 17.12
CA LYS A 200 -12.67 6.18 16.85
C LYS A 200 -14.12 6.38 16.40
N GLU A 201 -14.46 7.56 15.91
CA GLU A 201 -15.78 7.87 15.39
C GLU A 201 -15.83 7.66 13.88
N ASP A 202 -17.04 7.42 13.37
CA ASP A 202 -17.27 7.34 11.94
C ASP A 202 -17.29 8.74 11.34
N VAL A 203 -16.50 8.97 10.31
CA VAL A 203 -16.39 10.23 9.58
C VAL A 203 -16.68 10.04 8.10
N PHE A 204 -17.07 11.10 7.42
CA PHE A 204 -17.25 11.09 5.97
C PHE A 204 -16.02 11.73 5.32
N THR A 205 -15.29 10.94 4.55
CA THR A 205 -14.05 11.36 3.90
C THR A 205 -14.27 11.48 2.40
N GLN A 206 -13.83 12.59 1.83
CA GLN A 206 -13.94 12.81 0.39
C GLN A 206 -13.01 11.89 -0.40
N VAL A 207 -13.54 11.24 -1.43
CA VAL A 207 -12.75 10.50 -2.41
C VAL A 207 -12.01 11.50 -3.28
N LEU A 208 -10.70 11.54 -3.16
CA LEU A 208 -9.83 12.44 -3.92
C LEU A 208 -9.53 11.89 -5.31
N SER A 209 -9.32 10.58 -5.40
CA SER A 209 -9.06 9.89 -6.67
C SER A 209 -9.44 8.42 -6.56
N ASN A 210 -9.81 7.84 -7.69
CA ASN A 210 -9.99 6.40 -7.85
C ASN A 210 -8.94 5.92 -8.88
N HIS A 211 -8.18 4.91 -8.52
CA HIS A 211 -7.08 4.42 -9.35
C HIS A 211 -7.41 3.01 -9.87
N ASP A 212 -7.56 2.92 -11.17
CA ASP A 212 -7.60 1.63 -11.85
C ASP A 212 -6.15 1.14 -12.09
N HIS A 213 -5.85 -0.06 -11.61
CA HIS A 213 -4.55 -0.71 -11.80
C HIS A 213 -4.46 -1.47 -13.12
N GLY A 214 -5.48 -1.36 -13.98
CA GLY A 214 -5.60 -2.02 -15.26
C GLY A 214 -6.12 -3.44 -15.16
N GLU A 215 -6.40 -4.01 -16.34
CA GLU A 215 -6.90 -5.37 -16.45
C GLU A 215 -5.82 -6.39 -16.06
N VAL A 216 -6.13 -7.21 -15.07
CA VAL A 216 -5.36 -8.41 -14.73
C VAL A 216 -6.20 -9.63 -15.11
N PRO A 217 -5.62 -10.61 -15.79
CA PRO A 217 -6.35 -11.83 -16.10
C PRO A 217 -6.88 -12.51 -14.85
N THR A 218 -8.20 -12.67 -14.76
CA THR A 218 -8.87 -13.43 -13.72
C THR A 218 -9.37 -14.76 -14.26
N PHE A 219 -9.55 -15.71 -13.38
CA PHE A 219 -10.02 -17.06 -13.68
C PHE A 219 -11.18 -17.39 -12.77
N LYS A 220 -12.28 -17.80 -13.36
CA LYS A 220 -13.42 -18.31 -12.58
C LYS A 220 -13.17 -19.76 -12.25
N ILE A 221 -13.06 -20.05 -10.97
CA ILE A 221 -12.95 -21.41 -10.45
C ILE A 221 -14.34 -21.79 -9.94
N THR A 222 -14.83 -22.96 -10.35
CA THR A 222 -16.05 -23.53 -9.79
C THR A 222 -15.64 -24.74 -8.97
N LEU A 223 -16.04 -24.75 -7.71
CA LEU A 223 -15.81 -25.83 -6.77
C LEU A 223 -16.84 -26.95 -6.95
N GLU A 224 -16.57 -28.12 -6.42
CA GLU A 224 -17.46 -29.29 -6.54
C GLU A 224 -18.84 -29.06 -5.91
N ASP A 225 -18.94 -28.20 -4.90
CA ASP A 225 -20.19 -27.79 -4.26
C ASP A 225 -21.01 -26.79 -5.09
N GLY A 226 -20.51 -26.39 -6.28
CA GLY A 226 -21.14 -25.43 -7.18
C GLY A 226 -20.85 -23.97 -6.85
N GLN A 227 -20.14 -23.66 -5.77
CA GLN A 227 -19.68 -22.31 -5.49
C GLN A 227 -18.61 -21.92 -6.50
N SER A 228 -18.55 -20.63 -6.84
CA SER A 228 -17.50 -20.14 -7.73
C SER A 228 -16.83 -18.91 -7.15
N VAL A 229 -15.53 -18.83 -7.36
CA VAL A 229 -14.72 -17.68 -7.00
C VAL A 229 -13.95 -17.20 -8.23
N GLU A 230 -13.90 -15.89 -8.44
CA GLU A 230 -13.12 -15.29 -9.49
C GLU A 230 -11.86 -14.64 -8.90
N CYS A 231 -10.70 -15.03 -9.40
CA CYS A 231 -9.43 -14.59 -8.84
C CYS A 231 -8.29 -14.64 -9.86
N THR A 232 -7.17 -14.03 -9.54
CA THR A 232 -5.95 -14.12 -10.34
C THR A 232 -5.24 -15.45 -10.12
N MET A 233 -4.37 -15.86 -11.08
CA MET A 233 -3.56 -17.10 -10.97
C MET A 233 -2.62 -17.12 -9.74
N HIS A 234 -2.34 -15.95 -9.15
CA HIS A 234 -1.52 -15.84 -7.95
C HIS A 234 -2.30 -15.90 -6.65
N HIS A 235 -3.66 -15.89 -6.71
CA HIS A 235 -4.49 -16.06 -5.53
C HIS A 235 -4.22 -17.41 -4.88
N LYS A 236 -4.11 -17.41 -3.56
CA LYS A 236 -3.76 -18.63 -2.82
C LYS A 236 -4.97 -19.28 -2.20
N PHE A 237 -5.09 -20.57 -2.42
CA PHE A 237 -6.10 -21.42 -1.81
C PHE A 237 -5.43 -22.40 -0.85
N ARG A 238 -6.22 -22.84 0.11
CA ARG A 238 -5.82 -23.92 1.00
C ARG A 238 -5.99 -25.26 0.29
N VAL A 239 -4.97 -26.09 0.35
CA VAL A 239 -5.02 -27.50 -0.15
C VAL A 239 -5.16 -28.47 1.02
N GLU A 240 -5.48 -29.74 0.73
CA GLU A 240 -5.80 -30.77 1.74
C GLU A 240 -4.72 -30.94 2.82
N ASP A 241 -3.45 -30.80 2.49
CA ASP A 241 -2.35 -30.87 3.45
C ASP A 241 -2.19 -29.60 4.31
N GLY A 242 -3.11 -28.64 4.17
CA GLY A 242 -3.14 -27.40 4.94
C GLY A 242 -2.24 -26.28 4.40
N ARG A 243 -1.49 -26.50 3.32
CA ARG A 243 -0.68 -25.45 2.69
C ARG A 243 -1.55 -24.43 1.95
N MET A 244 -1.07 -23.20 1.89
CA MET A 244 -1.66 -22.12 1.06
C MET A 244 -0.84 -21.98 -0.21
N LEU A 245 -1.38 -22.44 -1.33
CA LEU A 245 -0.68 -22.47 -2.61
C LEU A 245 -1.38 -21.58 -3.63
N PRO A 246 -0.63 -20.92 -4.53
CA PRO A 246 -1.23 -20.11 -5.60
C PRO A 246 -1.96 -21.00 -6.60
N LEU A 247 -3.04 -20.47 -7.18
CA LEU A 247 -3.89 -21.20 -8.11
C LEU A 247 -3.09 -21.88 -9.24
N TRP A 248 -2.13 -21.17 -9.84
CA TRP A 248 -1.30 -21.71 -10.90
C TRP A 248 -0.54 -22.97 -10.48
N PHE A 249 -0.06 -23.02 -9.22
CA PHE A 249 0.65 -24.18 -8.69
C PHE A 249 -0.30 -25.35 -8.40
N ILE A 250 -1.49 -25.03 -7.87
CA ILE A 250 -2.53 -26.04 -7.59
C ILE A 250 -2.97 -26.73 -8.88
N ILE A 251 -3.17 -25.95 -9.94
CA ILE A 251 -3.52 -26.49 -11.27
C ILE A 251 -2.36 -27.33 -11.85
N GLN A 252 -1.13 -26.85 -11.72
CA GLN A 252 0.05 -27.56 -12.24
C GLN A 252 0.27 -28.90 -11.54
N GLU A 253 0.07 -28.95 -10.24
CA GLU A 253 0.30 -30.14 -9.40
C GLU A 253 -0.98 -30.97 -9.18
N ASP A 254 -2.09 -30.60 -9.81
CA ASP A 254 -3.41 -31.27 -9.72
C ASP A 254 -3.86 -31.48 -8.27
N LEU A 255 -3.80 -30.42 -7.48
CA LEU A 255 -4.12 -30.44 -6.05
C LEU A 255 -5.55 -30.02 -5.78
N SER A 256 -6.17 -30.63 -4.77
CA SER A 256 -7.52 -30.27 -4.33
C SER A 256 -7.51 -29.00 -3.45
N ILE A 257 -8.48 -28.10 -3.72
CA ILE A 257 -8.73 -26.93 -2.89
C ILE A 257 -9.71 -27.34 -1.78
N VAL A 258 -9.40 -26.94 -0.56
CA VAL A 258 -10.28 -27.15 0.61
C VAL A 258 -10.91 -25.80 0.98
N CYS A 259 -12.23 -25.78 1.04
CA CYS A 259 -13.06 -24.65 1.48
C CYS A 259 -13.17 -24.57 3.01
#